data_6b752a7450bc8e75f61b48486a115731
#
_entry.id   6b752a7450bc8e75f61b48486a115731
#
_cell.length_a   1.000
_cell.length_b   1.000
_cell.length_c   1.000
_cell.angle_alpha   90.00
_cell.angle_beta   90.00
_cell.angle_gamma   90.00
#
_symmetry.space_group_name_H-M   'P 1'
#
loop_
_entity.id
_entity.type
_entity.pdbx_description
1 polymer ?
#
loop_
_entity_poly.entity_id
_entity_poly.type
_entity_poly.pdbx_seq_one_letter_code
_entity_poly.pdbx_strand_id
1 'polypeptide(L)'
;MENSEFAVCCGIDYSCGSLRSLKFYIAADMMTMMNVGKFKWSWKDRLKNIVAPPYIMRYLRSMRYLQYLNDNRSSSPLWFCQFLYYRVRYRKLGFKLGFCIDYRSLGYGVGIPHHGTIVVGRSSEIGNYAVLHTSICVTGTNHRIGNAAYISTGTKIISTIKTGDNITFGANSVVNKDFPGDCMVAGVPAKIIKPSLPWYVRDGQMFSERVDSVEKLKAEMLGVE
;
A
#
# COMPACT_ATOMS: atom_id res chain seq x y z
N MET A 1 28.79 22.19 2.22
CA MET A 1 27.57 21.48 2.71
C MET A 1 27.09 20.66 1.56
N GLU A 2 27.46 19.40 1.56
CA GLU A 2 27.27 18.47 0.45
C GLU A 2 25.79 18.10 0.33
N ASN A 3 25.21 18.47 -0.80
CA ASN A 3 23.95 17.90 -1.26
C ASN A 3 24.24 16.44 -1.66
N SER A 4 24.18 15.52 -0.70
CA SER A 4 24.07 14.11 -1.03
C SER A 4 22.72 13.93 -1.71
N GLU A 5 22.71 13.80 -3.02
CA GLU A 5 21.58 13.27 -3.77
C GLU A 5 21.29 11.88 -3.20
N PHE A 6 20.27 11.81 -2.34
CA PHE A 6 19.78 10.53 -1.90
C PHE A 6 19.30 9.79 -3.15
N ALA A 7 19.90 8.63 -3.42
CA ALA A 7 19.41 7.73 -4.46
C ALA A 7 17.98 7.32 -4.09
N VAL A 8 17.01 8.07 -4.59
CA VAL A 8 15.60 7.70 -4.54
C VAL A 8 15.50 6.52 -5.47
N CYS A 9 15.22 5.33 -4.94
CA CYS A 9 14.95 4.14 -5.74
C CYS A 9 13.80 4.46 -6.70
N CYS A 10 14.17 4.82 -7.91
CA CYS A 10 13.26 5.09 -9.00
C CYS A 10 12.73 3.77 -9.52
N GLY A 11 11.44 3.70 -9.73
CA GLY A 11 10.83 2.60 -10.48
C GLY A 11 9.76 1.85 -9.73
N ILE A 12 8.98 2.55 -8.91
CA ILE A 12 7.72 1.97 -8.46
C ILE A 12 6.82 1.93 -9.68
N ASP A 13 6.74 0.76 -10.32
CA ASP A 13 5.78 0.55 -11.40
C ASP A 13 4.40 0.36 -10.77
N TYR A 14 3.59 1.41 -10.81
CA TYR A 14 2.20 1.38 -10.38
C TYR A 14 1.26 0.88 -11.48
N SER A 15 1.79 0.49 -12.65
CA SER A 15 0.97 0.11 -13.77
C SER A 15 0.34 -1.26 -13.57
N CYS A 16 -0.95 -1.32 -13.60
CA CYS A 16 -1.75 -2.54 -13.62
C CYS A 16 -2.20 -2.83 -15.07
N GLY A 17 -1.27 -2.72 -16.02
CA GLY A 17 -1.53 -2.73 -17.46
C GLY A 17 -2.03 -4.07 -18.03
N SER A 18 -2.03 -5.16 -17.26
CA SER A 18 -2.46 -6.48 -17.71
C SER A 18 -3.34 -7.20 -16.69
N LEU A 19 -4.12 -8.19 -17.16
CA LEU A 19 -4.87 -9.07 -16.26
C LEU A 19 -3.96 -9.91 -15.35
N ARG A 20 -2.73 -10.20 -15.79
CA ARG A 20 -1.72 -10.88 -14.95
C ARG A 20 -1.29 -9.97 -13.81
N SER A 21 -0.96 -8.71 -14.10
CA SER A 21 -0.62 -7.71 -13.08
C SER A 21 -1.76 -7.49 -12.10
N LEU A 22 -3.00 -7.38 -12.57
CA LEU A 22 -4.18 -7.27 -11.71
C LEU A 22 -4.30 -8.44 -10.73
N LYS A 23 -4.17 -9.68 -11.25
CA LYS A 23 -4.25 -10.90 -10.42
C LYS A 23 -3.10 -10.94 -9.40
N PHE A 24 -1.89 -10.58 -9.84
CA PHE A 24 -0.73 -10.51 -8.97
C PHE A 24 -0.92 -9.48 -7.85
N TYR A 25 -1.31 -8.23 -8.15
CA TYR A 25 -1.52 -7.21 -7.12
C TYR A 25 -2.56 -7.62 -6.07
N ILE A 26 -3.68 -8.21 -6.53
CA ILE A 26 -4.71 -8.72 -5.60
C ILE A 26 -4.14 -9.84 -4.72
N ALA A 27 -3.38 -10.76 -5.29
CA ALA A 27 -2.77 -11.85 -4.55
C ALA A 27 -1.71 -11.35 -3.55
N ALA A 28 -0.85 -10.42 -3.96
CA ALA A 28 0.17 -9.80 -3.12
C ALA A 28 -0.43 -9.12 -1.89
N ASP A 29 -1.47 -8.28 -2.08
CA ASP A 29 -2.17 -7.63 -0.96
C ASP A 29 -2.78 -8.67 -0.01
N MET A 30 -3.35 -9.75 -0.56
CA MET A 30 -3.93 -10.82 0.26
C MET A 30 -2.88 -11.58 1.07
N MET A 31 -1.74 -11.91 0.46
CA MET A 31 -0.67 -12.65 1.12
C MET A 31 0.00 -11.82 2.22
N THR A 32 0.18 -10.52 1.99
CA THR A 32 0.74 -9.62 3.00
C THR A 32 -0.19 -9.45 4.21
N MET A 33 -1.50 -9.28 3.96
CA MET A 33 -2.48 -9.03 5.01
C MET A 33 -2.91 -10.28 5.78
N MET A 34 -3.01 -11.41 5.10
CA MET A 34 -3.56 -12.63 5.66
C MET A 34 -2.46 -13.70 5.76
N ASN A 35 -2.47 -14.49 6.83
CA ASN A 35 -1.58 -15.64 6.98
C ASN A 35 -2.00 -16.76 6.02
N VAL A 36 -1.92 -16.54 4.72
CA VAL A 36 -2.44 -17.45 3.72
C VAL A 36 -1.32 -18.13 2.96
N GLY A 37 -0.65 -19.07 3.61
CA GLY A 37 0.00 -20.17 2.89
C GLY A 37 -1.01 -21.13 2.23
N LYS A 38 -2.31 -20.83 2.25
CA LYS A 38 -3.37 -21.67 1.67
C LYS A 38 -4.41 -20.82 0.95
N PHE A 39 -4.27 -20.72 -0.36
CA PHE A 39 -5.21 -20.05 -1.27
C PHE A 39 -6.58 -20.76 -1.41
N LYS A 40 -6.81 -21.87 -0.68
CA LYS A 40 -8.09 -22.62 -0.71
C LYS A 40 -8.96 -22.20 0.47
N TRP A 41 -9.97 -21.42 0.16
CA TRP A 41 -11.02 -21.06 1.11
C TRP A 41 -11.87 -22.29 1.45
N SER A 42 -11.84 -22.70 2.71
CA SER A 42 -12.73 -23.70 3.25
C SER A 42 -14.18 -23.18 3.23
N TRP A 43 -15.18 -24.09 3.24
CA TRP A 43 -16.58 -23.70 3.42
C TRP A 43 -16.79 -22.91 4.73
N LYS A 44 -16.03 -23.23 5.79
CA LYS A 44 -16.02 -22.50 7.07
C LYS A 44 -15.56 -21.05 6.89
N ASP A 45 -14.54 -20.81 6.06
CA ASP A 45 -14.07 -19.47 5.75
C ASP A 45 -15.11 -18.66 4.96
N ARG A 46 -15.87 -19.33 4.08
CA ARG A 46 -16.99 -18.71 3.35
C ARG A 46 -18.09 -18.27 4.32
N LEU A 47 -18.46 -19.11 5.26
CA LEU A 47 -19.47 -18.79 6.28
C LEU A 47 -18.97 -17.65 7.20
N LYS A 48 -17.73 -17.71 7.67
CA LYS A 48 -17.09 -16.66 8.44
C LYS A 48 -17.11 -15.30 7.70
N ASN A 49 -16.88 -15.31 6.39
CA ASN A 49 -16.90 -14.09 5.57
C ASN A 49 -18.32 -13.53 5.30
N ILE A 50 -19.37 -14.30 5.56
CA ILE A 50 -20.74 -13.80 5.56
C ILE A 50 -20.99 -13.04 6.87
N VAL A 51 -20.59 -13.61 8.00
CA VAL A 51 -20.79 -13.04 9.33
C VAL A 51 -19.86 -11.86 9.59
N ALA A 52 -18.57 -12.02 9.25
CA ALA A 52 -17.52 -10.99 9.41
C ALA A 52 -16.83 -10.70 8.07
N PRO A 53 -17.44 -9.92 7.18
CA PRO A 53 -16.89 -9.64 5.87
C PRO A 53 -15.53 -8.95 5.94
N PRO A 54 -14.52 -9.39 5.21
CA PRO A 54 -13.21 -8.76 5.18
C PRO A 54 -13.26 -7.44 4.37
N TYR A 55 -13.83 -6.39 4.95
CA TYR A 55 -14.08 -5.13 4.26
C TYR A 55 -12.81 -4.48 3.70
N ILE A 56 -11.69 -4.54 4.43
CA ILE A 56 -10.40 -3.99 3.97
C ILE A 56 -9.95 -4.70 2.69
N MET A 57 -10.02 -6.03 2.65
CA MET A 57 -9.66 -6.79 1.44
C MET A 57 -10.60 -6.50 0.26
N ARG A 58 -11.89 -6.30 0.54
CA ARG A 58 -12.86 -5.89 -0.50
C ARG A 58 -12.56 -4.50 -1.03
N TYR A 59 -12.07 -3.59 -0.17
CA TYR A 59 -11.64 -2.25 -0.54
C TYR A 59 -10.39 -2.30 -1.41
N LEU A 60 -9.32 -2.97 -0.97
CA LEU A 60 -8.08 -3.13 -1.72
C LEU A 60 -8.35 -3.78 -3.09
N ARG A 61 -9.13 -4.85 -3.13
CA ARG A 61 -9.51 -5.48 -4.40
C ARG A 61 -10.23 -4.50 -5.34
N SER A 62 -11.15 -3.68 -4.83
CA SER A 62 -11.85 -2.69 -5.65
C SER A 62 -10.89 -1.60 -6.15
N MET A 63 -9.90 -1.24 -5.35
CA MET A 63 -8.81 -0.33 -5.71
C MET A 63 -7.99 -0.89 -6.89
N ARG A 64 -7.59 -2.16 -6.84
CA ARG A 64 -6.80 -2.81 -7.90
C ARG A 64 -7.57 -2.90 -9.23
N TYR A 65 -8.87 -3.19 -9.18
CA TYR A 65 -9.71 -3.12 -10.37
C TYR A 65 -9.79 -1.70 -10.96
N LEU A 66 -9.84 -0.66 -10.13
CA LEU A 66 -9.82 0.72 -10.61
C LEU A 66 -8.48 1.09 -11.24
N GLN A 67 -7.36 0.66 -10.66
CA GLN A 67 -6.04 0.81 -11.28
C GLN A 67 -6.03 0.18 -12.67
N TYR A 68 -6.37 -1.11 -12.75
CA TYR A 68 -6.42 -1.84 -14.01
C TYR A 68 -7.30 -1.17 -15.07
N LEU A 69 -8.52 -0.80 -14.71
CA LEU A 69 -9.45 -0.14 -15.63
C LEU A 69 -8.98 1.26 -16.04
N ASN A 70 -8.29 1.97 -15.15
CA ASN A 70 -7.71 3.27 -15.48
C ASN A 70 -6.55 3.14 -16.49
N ASP A 71 -5.70 2.13 -16.32
CA ASP A 71 -4.53 1.91 -17.18
C ASP A 71 -4.92 1.29 -18.53
N ASN A 72 -6.09 0.60 -18.59
CA ASN A 72 -6.66 0.00 -19.79
C ASN A 72 -7.95 0.72 -20.21
N ARG A 73 -7.87 2.04 -20.41
CA ARG A 73 -9.03 2.84 -20.82
C ARG A 73 -9.58 2.39 -22.16
N SER A 74 -10.91 2.31 -22.26
CA SER A 74 -11.62 1.96 -23.47
C SER A 74 -12.88 2.82 -23.62
N SER A 75 -13.30 3.06 -24.86
CA SER A 75 -14.57 3.72 -25.17
C SER A 75 -15.77 2.78 -25.09
N SER A 76 -15.55 1.51 -24.73
CA SER A 76 -16.62 0.51 -24.64
C SER A 76 -17.61 0.85 -23.52
N PRO A 77 -18.93 0.76 -23.76
CA PRO A 77 -19.95 0.89 -22.72
C PRO A 77 -19.74 -0.10 -21.55
N LEU A 78 -19.28 -1.31 -21.85
CA LEU A 78 -18.99 -2.32 -20.83
C LEU A 78 -17.84 -1.86 -19.89
N TRP A 79 -16.78 -1.27 -20.46
CA TRP A 79 -15.70 -0.68 -19.66
C TRP A 79 -16.24 0.41 -18.72
N PHE A 80 -17.07 1.31 -19.25
CA PHE A 80 -17.67 2.38 -18.45
C PHE A 80 -18.52 1.84 -17.30
N CYS A 81 -19.37 0.85 -17.56
CA CYS A 81 -20.16 0.19 -16.51
C CYS A 81 -19.29 -0.46 -15.43
N GLN A 82 -18.22 -1.16 -15.83
CA GLN A 82 -17.28 -1.78 -14.89
C GLN A 82 -16.54 -0.71 -14.07
N PHE A 83 -16.04 0.32 -14.70
CA PHE A 83 -15.36 1.42 -14.02
C PHE A 83 -16.28 2.11 -13.01
N LEU A 84 -17.51 2.42 -13.40
CA LEU A 84 -18.51 3.04 -12.51
C LEU A 84 -18.86 2.11 -11.33
N TYR A 85 -19.07 0.82 -11.58
CA TYR A 85 -19.34 -0.16 -10.54
C TYR A 85 -18.23 -0.21 -9.50
N TYR A 86 -16.97 -0.37 -9.94
CA TYR A 86 -15.84 -0.43 -9.00
C TYR A 86 -15.59 0.90 -8.30
N ARG A 87 -15.81 2.03 -8.98
CA ARG A 87 -15.69 3.37 -8.40
C ARG A 87 -16.71 3.60 -7.27
N VAL A 88 -17.97 3.26 -7.50
CA VAL A 88 -19.03 3.37 -6.49
C VAL A 88 -18.73 2.44 -5.30
N ARG A 89 -18.37 1.18 -5.59
CA ARG A 89 -18.02 0.19 -4.57
C ARG A 89 -16.82 0.64 -3.74
N TYR A 90 -15.77 1.11 -4.37
CA TYR A 90 -14.57 1.63 -3.71
C TYR A 90 -14.89 2.78 -2.76
N ARG A 91 -15.65 3.76 -3.23
CA ARG A 91 -16.08 4.91 -2.41
C ARG A 91 -16.95 4.48 -1.23
N LYS A 92 -17.96 3.64 -1.45
CA LYS A 92 -18.82 3.14 -0.37
C LYS A 92 -18.03 2.39 0.70
N LEU A 93 -17.10 1.54 0.29
CA LEU A 93 -16.22 0.83 1.23
C LEU A 93 -15.25 1.79 1.95
N GLY A 94 -14.71 2.79 1.25
CA GLY A 94 -13.87 3.83 1.83
C GLY A 94 -14.61 4.60 2.93
N PHE A 95 -15.82 5.08 2.68
CA PHE A 95 -16.65 5.72 3.71
C PHE A 95 -16.90 4.81 4.92
N LYS A 96 -17.21 3.54 4.68
CA LYS A 96 -17.45 2.57 5.75
C LYS A 96 -16.22 2.31 6.62
N LEU A 97 -15.02 2.32 6.02
CA LEU A 97 -13.75 2.04 6.68
C LEU A 97 -13.07 3.28 7.25
N GLY A 98 -13.49 4.48 6.84
CA GLY A 98 -12.82 5.74 7.14
C GLY A 98 -11.61 6.01 6.22
N PHE A 99 -11.57 5.42 5.02
CA PHE A 99 -10.47 5.54 4.08
C PHE A 99 -10.76 6.56 2.99
N CYS A 100 -9.81 7.48 2.79
CA CYS A 100 -9.76 8.41 1.66
C CYS A 100 -8.38 8.28 0.99
N ILE A 101 -8.19 7.21 0.22
CA ILE A 101 -6.92 6.89 -0.44
C ILE A 101 -7.14 7.06 -1.95
N ASP A 102 -6.25 7.72 -2.66
CA ASP A 102 -6.30 7.68 -4.13
C ASP A 102 -5.91 6.28 -4.62
N TYR A 103 -6.71 5.70 -5.51
CA TYR A 103 -6.49 4.32 -5.96
C TYR A 103 -5.18 4.10 -6.73
N ARG A 104 -4.47 5.17 -7.12
CA ARG A 104 -3.19 5.11 -7.83
C ARG A 104 -1.99 5.33 -6.92
N SER A 105 -2.20 5.57 -5.62
CA SER A 105 -1.15 5.99 -4.70
C SER A 105 -0.35 4.83 -4.09
N LEU A 106 -0.78 3.58 -4.22
CA LEU A 106 -0.20 2.47 -3.49
C LEU A 106 0.36 1.38 -4.40
N GLY A 107 1.61 0.99 -4.16
CA GLY A 107 2.23 -0.21 -4.72
C GLY A 107 1.52 -1.50 -4.28
N TYR A 108 2.03 -2.68 -4.62
CA TYR A 108 1.45 -3.98 -4.24
C TYR A 108 1.90 -4.42 -2.84
N GLY A 109 1.25 -5.44 -2.32
CA GLY A 109 1.58 -6.00 -1.02
C GLY A 109 1.28 -5.06 0.16
N VAL A 110 0.26 -4.21 0.02
CA VAL A 110 -0.11 -3.22 1.04
C VAL A 110 -0.73 -3.88 2.25
N GLY A 111 -0.24 -3.51 3.44
CA GLY A 111 -0.80 -3.89 4.73
C GLY A 111 -1.64 -2.77 5.35
N ILE A 112 -2.93 -3.02 5.60
CA ILE A 112 -3.81 -2.14 6.38
C ILE A 112 -4.42 -2.97 7.51
N PRO A 113 -3.82 -3.01 8.70
CA PRO A 113 -4.25 -3.93 9.76
C PRO A 113 -5.60 -3.57 10.38
N HIS A 114 -5.97 -2.29 10.40
CA HIS A 114 -7.17 -1.82 11.10
C HIS A 114 -7.95 -0.81 10.24
N HIS A 115 -9.28 -0.77 10.44
CA HIS A 115 -10.12 0.30 9.92
C HIS A 115 -9.97 1.57 10.79
N GLY A 116 -10.24 2.72 10.20
CA GLY A 116 -10.11 4.03 10.84
C GLY A 116 -9.69 5.08 9.84
N THR A 117 -9.46 6.31 10.28
CA THR A 117 -9.11 7.39 9.35
C THR A 117 -7.76 7.16 8.70
N ILE A 118 -7.76 6.95 7.37
CA ILE A 118 -6.55 6.88 6.55
C ILE A 118 -6.76 7.81 5.34
N VAL A 119 -5.95 8.85 5.24
CA VAL A 119 -5.98 9.80 4.14
C VAL A 119 -4.68 9.75 3.36
N VAL A 120 -4.77 9.45 2.06
CA VAL A 120 -3.62 9.48 1.13
C VAL A 120 -4.04 10.26 -0.10
N GLY A 121 -3.42 11.40 -0.29
CA GLY A 121 -3.73 12.35 -1.35
C GLY A 121 -3.37 11.82 -2.75
N ARG A 122 -4.00 12.41 -3.76
CA ARG A 122 -3.95 11.98 -5.16
C ARG A 122 -2.56 12.02 -5.80
N SER A 123 -1.66 12.86 -5.33
CA SER A 123 -0.31 13.02 -5.88
C SER A 123 0.74 12.29 -5.03
N SER A 124 0.33 11.37 -4.19
CA SER A 124 1.23 10.60 -3.35
C SER A 124 1.53 9.26 -3.99
N GLU A 125 2.80 8.90 -4.03
CA GLU A 125 3.30 7.60 -4.49
C GLU A 125 3.94 6.91 -3.27
N ILE A 126 3.34 5.80 -2.84
CA ILE A 126 3.83 4.98 -1.74
C ILE A 126 4.18 3.60 -2.29
N GLY A 127 5.41 3.17 -2.08
CA GLY A 127 5.97 1.95 -2.65
C GLY A 127 5.29 0.66 -2.24
N ASN A 128 5.88 -0.44 -2.68
CA ASN A 128 5.40 -1.79 -2.40
C ASN A 128 5.58 -2.14 -0.93
N TYR A 129 4.78 -3.06 -0.41
CA TYR A 129 4.86 -3.54 0.97
C TYR A 129 4.67 -2.45 2.04
N ALA A 130 3.99 -1.36 1.72
CA ALA A 130 3.71 -0.33 2.70
C ALA A 130 2.69 -0.81 3.74
N VAL A 131 2.93 -0.49 5.01
CA VAL A 131 1.98 -0.70 6.10
C VAL A 131 1.38 0.62 6.53
N LEU A 132 0.06 0.72 6.47
CA LEU A 132 -0.70 1.92 6.81
C LEU A 132 -1.54 1.68 8.05
N HIS A 133 -1.16 2.30 9.17
CA HIS A 133 -1.96 2.29 10.40
C HIS A 133 -3.07 3.35 10.37
N THR A 134 -3.87 3.39 11.43
CA THR A 134 -4.99 4.33 11.57
C THR A 134 -4.54 5.76 11.85
N SER A 135 -5.42 6.72 11.58
CA SER A 135 -5.23 8.15 11.87
C SER A 135 -4.07 8.80 11.13
N ILE A 136 -3.63 8.20 10.02
CA ILE A 136 -2.57 8.79 9.19
C ILE A 136 -3.16 9.77 8.18
N CYS A 137 -2.33 10.76 7.82
CA CYS A 137 -2.70 11.77 6.84
C CYS A 137 -1.47 12.10 5.98
N VAL A 138 -1.52 11.72 4.71
CA VAL A 138 -0.52 12.03 3.71
C VAL A 138 -1.13 13.05 2.77
N THR A 139 -0.84 14.33 3.00
CA THR A 139 -1.42 15.45 2.26
C THR A 139 -0.35 16.39 1.76
N GLY A 140 -0.53 16.89 0.57
CA GLY A 140 0.43 17.70 -0.17
C GLY A 140 0.48 17.24 -1.62
N THR A 141 1.52 17.61 -2.32
CA THR A 141 1.72 17.28 -3.73
C THR A 141 3.02 16.51 -3.92
N ASN A 142 3.00 15.51 -4.82
CA ASN A 142 4.20 14.81 -5.29
C ASN A 142 5.04 14.13 -4.20
N HIS A 143 4.41 13.54 -3.21
CA HIS A 143 5.13 12.68 -2.26
C HIS A 143 5.64 11.44 -2.97
N ARG A 144 6.89 11.06 -2.67
CA ARG A 144 7.48 9.78 -3.08
C ARG A 144 8.03 9.07 -1.86
N ILE A 145 7.33 8.06 -1.42
CA ILE A 145 7.69 7.24 -0.26
C ILE A 145 8.12 5.88 -0.79
N GLY A 146 9.33 5.46 -0.44
CA GLY A 146 9.93 4.22 -0.93
C GLY A 146 9.18 2.95 -0.52
N ASN A 147 9.74 1.79 -0.89
CA ASN A 147 9.17 0.49 -0.58
C ASN A 147 9.28 0.16 0.92
N ALA A 148 8.44 -0.76 1.39
CA ALA A 148 8.43 -1.23 2.77
C ALA A 148 8.31 -0.10 3.81
N ALA A 149 7.63 0.99 3.46
CA ALA A 149 7.35 2.07 4.40
C ALA A 149 6.36 1.61 5.48
N TYR A 150 6.71 1.81 6.75
CA TYR A 150 5.84 1.53 7.88
C TYR A 150 5.34 2.84 8.48
N ILE A 151 4.08 3.18 8.22
CA ILE A 151 3.47 4.43 8.64
C ILE A 151 2.62 4.16 9.89
N SER A 152 3.17 4.50 11.06
CA SER A 152 2.50 4.25 12.34
C SER A 152 1.31 5.16 12.57
N THR A 153 0.48 4.80 13.55
CA THR A 153 -0.73 5.52 13.93
C THR A 153 -0.46 7.01 14.19
N GLY A 154 -1.33 7.86 13.66
CA GLY A 154 -1.31 9.30 13.91
C GLY A 154 -0.28 10.08 13.10
N THR A 155 0.53 9.45 12.27
CA THR A 155 1.55 10.13 11.44
C THR A 155 0.90 11.11 10.46
N LYS A 156 1.45 12.32 10.39
CA LYS A 156 1.09 13.36 9.43
C LYS A 156 2.26 13.64 8.52
N ILE A 157 2.09 13.40 7.24
CA ILE A 157 3.06 13.73 6.20
C ILE A 157 2.53 14.95 5.47
N ILE A 158 3.21 16.06 5.64
CA ILE A 158 2.85 17.37 5.09
C ILE A 158 4.03 17.88 4.26
N SER A 159 3.79 18.72 3.30
CA SER A 159 4.79 19.19 2.34
C SER A 159 5.23 18.09 1.35
N THR A 160 5.79 18.49 0.25
CA THR A 160 6.39 17.54 -0.71
C THR A 160 7.62 16.88 -0.09
N ILE A 161 7.57 15.55 0.07
CA ILE A 161 8.69 14.79 0.61
C ILE A 161 9.07 13.62 -0.30
N LYS A 162 10.35 13.28 -0.23
CA LYS A 162 10.90 12.06 -0.81
C LYS A 162 11.58 11.24 0.28
N THR A 163 11.34 9.94 0.29
CA THR A 163 12.03 9.04 1.21
C THR A 163 12.57 7.82 0.47
N GLY A 164 13.66 7.27 0.99
CA GLY A 164 14.15 5.97 0.55
C GLY A 164 13.27 4.82 1.06
N ASP A 165 13.69 3.59 0.77
CA ASP A 165 13.02 2.37 1.16
C ASP A 165 13.18 2.08 2.66
N ASN A 166 12.37 1.16 3.20
CA ASN A 166 12.45 0.64 4.57
C ASN A 166 12.32 1.69 5.68
N ILE A 167 11.66 2.81 5.38
CA ILE A 167 11.47 3.86 6.38
C ILE A 167 10.35 3.51 7.35
N THR A 168 10.58 3.74 8.63
CA THR A 168 9.57 3.62 9.69
C THR A 168 9.24 5.00 10.25
N PHE A 169 8.00 5.43 10.07
CA PHE A 169 7.49 6.65 10.71
C PHE A 169 6.90 6.29 12.08
N GLY A 170 7.47 6.84 13.14
CA GLY A 170 6.98 6.65 14.51
C GLY A 170 5.59 7.26 14.72
N ALA A 171 4.85 6.72 15.68
CA ALA A 171 3.50 7.19 15.96
C ALA A 171 3.44 8.70 16.27
N ASN A 172 2.37 9.37 15.82
CA ASN A 172 2.12 10.79 16.00
C ASN A 172 3.23 11.73 15.49
N SER A 173 4.02 11.29 14.51
CA SER A 173 5.06 12.10 13.90
C SER A 173 4.50 13.11 12.90
N VAL A 174 5.14 14.27 12.79
CA VAL A 174 4.89 15.25 11.73
C VAL A 174 6.11 15.32 10.81
N VAL A 175 5.92 14.82 9.59
CA VAL A 175 6.98 14.67 8.58
C VAL A 175 6.85 15.78 7.56
N ASN A 176 7.85 16.65 7.46
CA ASN A 176 7.83 17.85 6.62
C ASN A 176 9.09 18.04 5.78
N LYS A 177 9.96 17.03 5.71
CA LYS A 177 11.20 17.05 4.92
C LYS A 177 11.57 15.65 4.46
N ASP A 178 12.52 15.58 3.54
CA ASP A 178 13.05 14.33 3.00
C ASP A 178 13.83 13.52 4.05
N PHE A 179 13.79 12.19 3.91
CA PHE A 179 14.58 11.28 4.73
C PHE A 179 15.20 10.17 3.87
N PRO A 180 16.38 9.68 4.23
CA PRO A 180 16.94 8.48 3.62
C PRO A 180 16.06 7.26 3.94
N GLY A 181 16.34 6.14 3.27
CA GLY A 181 15.80 4.84 3.66
C GLY A 181 16.48 4.27 4.90
N ASP A 182 16.11 3.05 5.25
CA ASP A 182 16.73 2.24 6.30
C ASP A 182 16.79 2.93 7.67
N CYS A 183 15.80 3.78 7.98
CA CYS A 183 15.77 4.52 9.24
C CYS A 183 14.38 4.62 9.86
N MET A 184 14.37 4.83 11.17
CA MET A 184 13.17 5.21 11.92
C MET A 184 13.21 6.71 12.20
N VAL A 185 12.12 7.39 11.85
CA VAL A 185 11.93 8.81 12.11
C VAL A 185 10.76 9.03 13.05
N ALA A 186 10.87 9.98 13.99
CA ALA A 186 9.79 10.30 14.92
C ALA A 186 9.87 11.73 15.41
N GLY A 187 8.79 12.26 15.96
CA GLY A 187 8.69 13.58 16.60
C GLY A 187 7.95 14.62 15.77
N VAL A 188 7.85 15.83 16.32
CA VAL A 188 7.18 17.02 15.75
C VAL A 188 8.12 18.23 15.85
N PRO A 189 8.83 18.61 14.77
CA PRO A 189 8.96 17.90 13.49
C PRO A 189 9.75 16.61 13.62
N ALA A 190 9.54 15.66 12.67
CA ALA A 190 10.21 14.37 12.68
C ALA A 190 11.72 14.50 12.48
N LYS A 191 12.48 13.66 13.19
CA LYS A 191 13.93 13.50 13.09
C LYS A 191 14.31 12.04 13.02
N ILE A 192 15.47 11.72 12.46
CA ILE A 192 16.01 10.35 12.48
C ILE A 192 16.31 9.99 13.92
N ILE A 193 15.76 8.86 14.38
CA ILE A 193 15.96 8.34 15.75
C ILE A 193 17.03 7.26 15.75
N LYS A 194 16.99 6.35 14.78
CA LYS A 194 17.91 5.22 14.65
C LYS A 194 17.83 4.57 13.27
N PRO A 195 18.81 3.76 12.86
CA PRO A 195 18.70 2.84 11.75
C PRO A 195 17.52 1.87 11.97
N SER A 196 16.87 1.44 10.88
CA SER A 196 15.76 0.47 10.93
C SER A 196 15.91 -0.53 9.80
N LEU A 197 15.67 -1.79 10.10
CA LEU A 197 15.49 -2.83 9.09
C LEU A 197 14.09 -2.69 8.45
N PRO A 198 13.86 -3.31 7.28
CA PRO A 198 12.53 -3.46 6.73
C PRO A 198 11.57 -4.00 7.79
N TRP A 199 10.35 -3.46 7.84
CA TRP A 199 9.40 -3.82 8.91
C TRP A 199 9.10 -5.33 8.95
N TYR A 200 9.05 -5.99 7.78
CA TYR A 200 8.78 -7.41 7.69
C TYR A 200 9.96 -8.29 8.17
N VAL A 201 11.17 -7.75 8.22
CA VAL A 201 12.33 -8.40 8.86
C VAL A 201 12.30 -8.15 10.36
N ARG A 202 12.05 -6.88 10.76
CA ARG A 202 12.02 -6.44 12.15
C ARG A 202 10.89 -7.10 12.96
N ASP A 203 9.69 -7.22 12.36
CA ASP A 203 8.47 -7.65 13.05
C ASP A 203 8.31 -9.19 13.07
N GLY A 204 9.27 -9.92 12.50
CA GLY A 204 9.43 -11.35 12.66
C GLY A 204 9.37 -12.18 11.38
N GLN A 205 9.91 -13.40 11.47
CA GLN A 205 10.10 -14.33 10.35
C GLN A 205 8.83 -14.58 9.53
N MET A 206 7.68 -14.65 10.16
CA MET A 206 6.41 -14.87 9.46
C MET A 206 6.12 -13.80 8.40
N PHE A 207 6.51 -12.55 8.64
CA PHE A 207 6.29 -11.47 7.68
C PHE A 207 7.30 -11.51 6.53
N SER A 208 8.56 -11.85 6.83
CA SER A 208 9.59 -12.08 5.80
C SER A 208 9.17 -13.20 4.85
N GLU A 209 8.72 -14.35 5.38
CA GLU A 209 8.25 -15.47 4.57
C GLU A 209 7.06 -15.11 3.67
N ARG A 210 6.19 -14.17 4.11
CA ARG A 210 5.09 -13.68 3.27
C ARG A 210 5.62 -12.85 2.10
N VAL A 211 6.55 -11.94 2.36
CA VAL A 211 7.18 -11.10 1.32
C VAL A 211 7.91 -11.98 0.32
N ASP A 212 8.71 -12.96 0.79
CA ASP A 212 9.40 -13.92 -0.07
C ASP A 212 8.42 -14.72 -0.95
N SER A 213 7.29 -15.09 -0.39
CA SER A 213 6.23 -15.79 -1.13
C SER A 213 5.59 -14.91 -2.19
N VAL A 214 5.44 -13.61 -1.93
CA VAL A 214 4.94 -12.64 -2.91
C VAL A 214 5.96 -12.42 -4.03
N GLU A 215 7.25 -12.31 -3.71
CA GLU A 215 8.29 -12.15 -4.73
C GLU A 215 8.42 -13.41 -5.62
N LYS A 216 8.32 -14.60 -5.06
CA LYS A 216 8.22 -15.85 -5.85
C LYS A 216 7.01 -15.82 -6.79
N LEU A 217 5.85 -15.41 -6.29
CA LEU A 217 4.64 -15.30 -7.10
C LEU A 217 4.80 -14.25 -8.22
N LYS A 218 5.53 -13.16 -7.94
CA LYS A 218 5.84 -12.12 -8.91
C LYS A 218 6.68 -12.69 -10.06
N ALA A 219 7.77 -13.41 -9.75
CA ALA A 219 8.61 -14.06 -10.73
C ALA A 219 7.81 -15.04 -11.61
N GLU A 220 6.97 -15.88 -10.99
CA GLU A 220 6.12 -16.85 -11.70
C GLU A 220 5.08 -16.19 -12.60
N MET A 221 4.43 -15.14 -12.13
CA MET A 221 3.32 -14.52 -12.87
C MET A 221 3.75 -13.45 -13.86
N LEU A 222 4.80 -12.68 -13.57
CA LEU A 222 5.20 -11.53 -14.38
C LEU A 222 6.50 -11.77 -15.14
N GLY A 223 7.26 -12.81 -14.80
CA GLY A 223 8.53 -13.14 -15.46
C GLY A 223 9.62 -12.09 -15.20
N VAL A 224 9.53 -11.38 -14.07
CA VAL A 224 10.49 -10.36 -13.64
C VAL A 224 11.22 -10.92 -12.43
N GLU A 225 12.53 -11.11 -12.55
CA GLU A 225 13.43 -11.41 -11.44
C GLU A 225 13.73 -10.15 -10.61
#